data_1ea54ed6084f230f6789c0c1f8ccb214
#
_entry.id   1ea54ed6084f230f6789c0c1f8ccb214
#
_cell.length_a   1.000
_cell.length_b   1.000
_cell.length_c   1.000
_cell.angle_alpha   90.00
_cell.angle_beta   90.00
_cell.angle_gamma   90.00
#
_symmetry.space_group_name_H-M   'P 1'
#
loop_
_entity.id
_entity.type
_entity.pdbx_description
1 polymer ?
#
loop_
_entity_poly.entity_id
_entity_poly.type
_entity_poly.pdbx_seq_one_letter_code
_entity_poly.pdbx_strand_id
1 'polypeptide(L)'
;MSLNTYLDNTASNLIIKGDEKDAIAKSLDVFKSRMENYFFWNETVSLKEIKVFGSYARDTDLPQAIDSGTDVDIMLVMDDDGATPQTYLDRVRRAVEAKYSTSDIKQSSPTIVLQMNHIKFEITPAIQSYSQYKIKDQWSGWMYTNCLTDFVNLKTANTNNYCKIKPVIRLVKY
;
A
#
# COMPACT_ATOMS: atom_id res chain seq x y z
N MET A 1 -12.81 -35.94 1.14
CA MET A 1 -12.44 -34.66 0.49
C MET A 1 -11.13 -34.88 -0.24
N SER A 2 -11.02 -34.49 -1.51
CA SER A 2 -9.74 -34.57 -2.22
C SER A 2 -8.77 -33.48 -1.73
N LEU A 3 -7.46 -33.69 -1.90
CA LEU A 3 -6.44 -32.67 -1.58
C LEU A 3 -6.71 -31.35 -2.30
N ASN A 4 -7.07 -31.42 -3.58
CA ASN A 4 -7.38 -30.20 -4.36
C ASN A 4 -8.55 -29.44 -3.76
N THR A 5 -9.65 -30.12 -3.38
CA THR A 5 -10.80 -29.49 -2.74
C THR A 5 -10.42 -28.85 -1.41
N TYR A 6 -9.55 -29.47 -0.63
CA TYR A 6 -9.05 -28.93 0.63
C TYR A 6 -8.24 -27.63 0.38
N LEU A 7 -7.30 -27.65 -0.56
CA LEU A 7 -6.48 -26.48 -0.89
C LEU A 7 -7.30 -25.32 -1.47
N ASP A 8 -8.26 -25.60 -2.35
CA ASP A 8 -9.13 -24.57 -2.92
C ASP A 8 -10.01 -23.91 -1.83
N ASN A 9 -10.58 -24.70 -0.91
CA ASN A 9 -11.35 -24.20 0.22
C ASN A 9 -10.47 -23.35 1.17
N THR A 10 -9.30 -23.84 1.51
CA THR A 10 -8.34 -23.09 2.35
C THR A 10 -7.98 -21.77 1.69
N ALA A 11 -7.56 -21.77 0.43
CA ALA A 11 -7.21 -20.54 -0.30
C ALA A 11 -8.37 -19.53 -0.39
N SER A 12 -9.62 -20.03 -0.45
CA SER A 12 -10.82 -19.18 -0.48
C SER A 12 -11.10 -18.53 0.89
N ASN A 13 -10.74 -19.20 1.98
CA ASN A 13 -10.86 -18.63 3.34
C ASN A 13 -9.75 -17.62 3.66
N LEU A 14 -8.67 -17.59 2.87
CA LEU A 14 -7.56 -16.67 2.99
C LEU A 14 -7.77 -15.36 2.19
N ILE A 15 -8.98 -15.06 1.75
CA ILE A 15 -9.32 -13.81 1.05
C ILE A 15 -9.89 -12.83 2.06
N ILE A 16 -9.38 -11.60 2.08
CA ILE A 16 -10.01 -10.50 2.82
C ILE A 16 -11.37 -10.19 2.19
N LYS A 17 -12.44 -10.30 2.96
CA LYS A 17 -13.82 -10.14 2.47
C LYS A 17 -14.77 -9.61 3.55
N GLY A 18 -16.00 -9.28 3.16
CA GLY A 18 -17.06 -8.80 4.07
C GLY A 18 -16.65 -7.52 4.81
N ASP A 19 -17.01 -7.45 6.07
CA ASP A 19 -16.83 -6.25 6.91
C ASP A 19 -15.38 -5.77 6.99
N GLU A 20 -14.40 -6.69 6.97
CA GLU A 20 -12.97 -6.33 7.00
C GLU A 20 -12.58 -5.57 5.72
N LYS A 21 -12.99 -6.06 4.56
CA LYS A 21 -12.73 -5.39 3.28
C LYS A 21 -13.38 -4.02 3.21
N ASP A 22 -14.62 -3.91 3.68
CA ASP A 22 -15.38 -2.66 3.67
C ASP A 22 -14.78 -1.64 4.65
N ALA A 23 -14.32 -2.09 5.82
CA ALA A 23 -13.63 -1.25 6.79
C ALA A 23 -12.31 -0.68 6.23
N ILE A 24 -11.52 -1.52 5.55
CA ILE A 24 -10.28 -1.10 4.90
C ILE A 24 -10.58 -0.08 3.80
N ALA A 25 -11.55 -0.36 2.92
CA ALA A 25 -11.92 0.54 1.83
C ALA A 25 -12.36 1.91 2.36
N LYS A 26 -13.22 1.94 3.38
CA LYS A 26 -13.65 3.18 4.03
C LYS A 26 -12.47 3.96 4.64
N SER A 27 -11.54 3.27 5.27
CA SER A 27 -10.36 3.91 5.85
C SER A 27 -9.44 4.49 4.79
N LEU A 28 -9.29 3.80 3.65
CA LEU A 28 -8.55 4.29 2.49
C LEU A 28 -9.17 5.57 1.91
N ASP A 29 -10.49 5.63 1.75
CA ASP A 29 -11.18 6.80 1.22
C ASP A 29 -11.04 8.01 2.15
N VAL A 30 -11.17 7.79 3.46
CA VAL A 30 -10.92 8.84 4.47
C VAL A 30 -9.47 9.30 4.44
N PHE A 31 -8.51 8.36 4.33
CA PHE A 31 -7.09 8.69 4.23
C PHE A 31 -6.79 9.55 3.00
N LYS A 32 -7.27 9.15 1.83
CA LYS A 32 -7.10 9.90 0.57
C LYS A 32 -7.60 11.34 0.71
N SER A 33 -8.85 11.51 1.13
CA SER A 33 -9.44 12.84 1.31
C SER A 33 -8.67 13.72 2.30
N ARG A 34 -8.16 13.12 3.39
CA ARG A 34 -7.35 13.86 4.39
C ARG A 34 -6.00 14.29 3.82
N MET A 35 -5.33 13.44 3.04
CA MET A 35 -4.04 13.76 2.43
C MET A 35 -4.19 14.80 1.34
N GLU A 36 -5.16 14.65 0.43
CA GLU A 36 -5.47 15.64 -0.60
C GLU A 36 -5.75 17.02 0.01
N ASN A 37 -6.60 17.08 1.04
CA ASN A 37 -6.90 18.33 1.74
C ASN A 37 -5.67 18.92 2.45
N TYR A 38 -4.85 18.10 3.09
CA TYR A 38 -3.65 18.59 3.78
C TYR A 38 -2.65 19.19 2.79
N PHE A 39 -2.32 18.48 1.72
CA PHE A 39 -1.36 18.93 0.72
C PHE A 39 -1.83 20.19 -0.02
N PHE A 40 -3.12 20.29 -0.32
CA PHE A 40 -3.69 21.47 -0.95
C PHE A 40 -3.51 22.76 -0.14
N TRP A 41 -3.66 22.68 1.19
CA TRP A 41 -3.66 23.88 2.04
C TRP A 41 -2.33 24.16 2.77
N ASN A 42 -1.48 23.15 2.94
CA ASN A 42 -0.34 23.26 3.87
C ASN A 42 1.03 23.00 3.23
N GLU A 43 1.08 22.51 2.00
CA GLU A 43 2.35 22.23 1.33
C GLU A 43 2.45 23.02 0.01
N THR A 44 3.68 23.35 -0.36
CA THR A 44 3.98 24.02 -1.64
C THR A 44 4.06 23.04 -2.80
N VAL A 45 4.36 21.77 -2.49
CA VAL A 45 4.41 20.69 -3.47
C VAL A 45 3.02 20.09 -3.67
N SER A 46 2.60 19.93 -4.92
CA SER A 46 1.29 19.34 -5.23
C SER A 46 1.32 17.83 -5.07
N LEU A 47 0.29 17.30 -4.42
CA LEU A 47 0.00 15.87 -4.44
C LEU A 47 -0.73 15.54 -5.76
N LYS A 48 -0.11 14.75 -6.62
CA LYS A 48 -0.64 14.41 -7.96
C LYS A 48 -1.56 13.21 -7.92
N GLU A 49 -1.20 12.21 -7.16
CA GLU A 49 -1.91 10.94 -7.18
C GLU A 49 -1.67 10.16 -5.88
N ILE A 50 -2.67 9.40 -5.48
CA ILE A 50 -2.59 8.43 -4.38
C ILE A 50 -2.85 7.04 -4.95
N LYS A 51 -1.86 6.17 -4.89
CA LYS A 51 -1.95 4.79 -5.40
C LYS A 51 -1.90 3.77 -4.28
N VAL A 52 -2.79 2.81 -4.33
CA VAL A 52 -2.66 1.58 -3.54
C VAL A 52 -1.88 0.57 -4.35
N PHE A 53 -0.89 -0.06 -3.75
CA PHE A 53 -0.04 -1.06 -4.39
C PHE A 53 0.20 -2.24 -3.44
N GLY A 54 1.25 -3.01 -3.62
CA GLY A 54 1.59 -4.11 -2.72
C GLY A 54 0.61 -5.28 -2.75
N SER A 55 0.59 -6.05 -1.69
CA SER A 55 -0.16 -7.30 -1.61
C SER A 55 -1.65 -7.09 -1.54
N TYR A 56 -2.13 -6.05 -0.85
CA TYR A 56 -3.56 -5.70 -0.79
C TYR A 56 -4.12 -5.39 -2.19
N ALA A 57 -3.44 -4.54 -2.96
CA ALA A 57 -3.86 -4.21 -4.33
C ALA A 57 -3.88 -5.42 -5.26
N ARG A 58 -3.00 -6.41 -5.00
CA ARG A 58 -2.91 -7.65 -5.79
C ARG A 58 -3.89 -8.74 -5.36
N ASP A 59 -4.71 -8.53 -4.30
CA ASP A 59 -5.56 -9.54 -3.65
C ASP A 59 -4.75 -10.77 -3.20
N THR A 60 -3.58 -10.56 -2.64
CA THR A 60 -2.70 -11.60 -2.12
C THR A 60 -2.40 -11.45 -0.63
N ASP A 61 -3.07 -10.50 0.03
CA ASP A 61 -3.04 -10.34 1.47
C ASP A 61 -3.85 -11.43 2.17
N LEU A 62 -3.50 -11.66 3.43
CA LEU A 62 -4.25 -12.53 4.33
C LEU A 62 -5.16 -11.69 5.23
N PRO A 63 -6.32 -12.21 5.68
CA PRO A 63 -7.13 -11.58 6.70
C PRO A 63 -6.35 -11.34 7.99
N GLN A 64 -6.62 -10.25 8.71
CA GLN A 64 -5.94 -9.94 9.97
C GLN A 64 -6.06 -11.03 11.05
N ALA A 65 -7.15 -11.79 11.03
CA ALA A 65 -7.31 -12.95 11.91
C ALA A 65 -6.28 -14.06 11.67
N ILE A 66 -5.66 -14.08 10.48
CA ILE A 66 -4.64 -15.04 10.06
C ILE A 66 -3.24 -14.42 10.18
N ASP A 67 -3.08 -13.19 9.70
CA ASP A 67 -1.83 -12.44 9.74
C ASP A 67 -2.08 -11.04 10.30
N SER A 68 -1.76 -10.85 11.57
CA SER A 68 -1.88 -9.55 12.24
C SER A 68 -0.95 -8.47 11.69
N GLY A 69 0.02 -8.87 10.86
CA GLY A 69 0.95 -7.98 10.16
C GLY A 69 0.41 -7.42 8.84
N THR A 70 -0.78 -7.86 8.41
CA THR A 70 -1.39 -7.38 7.16
C THR A 70 -1.44 -5.85 7.11
N ASP A 71 -0.99 -5.31 5.99
CA ASP A 71 -0.89 -3.88 5.73
C ASP A 71 -1.45 -3.49 4.37
N VAL A 72 -1.62 -2.19 4.18
CA VAL A 72 -1.97 -1.61 2.89
C VAL A 72 -0.87 -0.63 2.48
N ASP A 73 -0.20 -0.95 1.41
CA ASP A 73 0.82 -0.11 0.82
C ASP A 73 0.19 1.04 0.03
N ILE A 74 0.55 2.28 0.37
CA ILE A 74 0.03 3.50 -0.26
C ILE A 74 1.20 4.34 -0.76
N MET A 75 1.17 4.71 -2.04
CA MET A 75 2.12 5.65 -2.63
C MET A 75 1.48 7.02 -2.76
N LEU A 76 2.11 8.05 -2.19
CA LEU A 76 1.76 9.45 -2.39
C LEU A 76 2.70 10.04 -3.45
N VAL A 77 2.18 10.22 -4.66
CA VAL A 77 2.94 10.76 -5.79
C VAL A 77 2.83 12.28 -5.78
N MET A 78 3.96 12.95 -5.64
CA MET A 78 4.07 14.41 -5.59
C MET A 78 4.84 14.95 -6.80
N ASP A 79 4.71 16.25 -7.05
CA ASP A 79 5.57 16.96 -7.99
C ASP A 79 7.03 16.87 -7.55
N ASP A 80 7.94 16.82 -8.51
CA ASP A 80 9.38 16.95 -8.23
C ASP A 80 9.73 18.44 -8.15
N ASP A 81 9.97 18.92 -6.93
CA ASP A 81 10.44 20.29 -6.65
C ASP A 81 11.96 20.36 -6.38
N GLY A 82 12.67 19.28 -6.67
CA GLY A 82 14.11 19.17 -6.49
C GLY A 82 14.56 18.92 -5.04
N ALA A 83 13.62 18.69 -4.11
CA ALA A 83 13.95 18.39 -2.73
C ALA A 83 14.54 16.98 -2.56
N THR A 84 15.16 16.74 -1.41
CA THR A 84 15.75 15.43 -1.09
C THR A 84 14.65 14.40 -0.81
N PRO A 85 14.92 13.10 -1.00
CA PRO A 85 13.98 12.03 -0.64
C PRO A 85 13.50 12.10 0.81
N GLN A 86 14.39 12.49 1.74
CA GLN A 86 14.04 12.65 3.14
C GLN A 86 13.05 13.81 3.35
N THR A 87 13.19 14.90 2.62
CA THR A 87 12.24 16.03 2.69
C THR A 87 10.82 15.60 2.31
N TYR A 88 10.67 14.77 1.28
CA TYR A 88 9.36 14.21 0.91
C TYR A 88 8.80 13.29 1.99
N LEU A 89 9.65 12.47 2.60
CA LEU A 89 9.25 11.61 3.71
C LEU A 89 8.78 12.44 4.93
N ASP A 90 9.49 13.53 5.24
CA ASP A 90 9.13 14.44 6.33
C ASP A 90 7.81 15.19 6.05
N ARG A 91 7.53 15.56 4.79
CA ARG A 91 6.23 16.15 4.38
C ARG A 91 5.09 15.17 4.62
N VAL A 92 5.24 13.92 4.17
CA VAL A 92 4.23 12.88 4.40
C VAL A 92 4.06 12.63 5.89
N ARG A 93 5.13 12.56 6.66
CA ARG A 93 5.07 12.39 8.11
C ARG A 93 4.25 13.51 8.77
N ARG A 94 4.57 14.78 8.49
CA ARG A 94 3.79 15.93 9.02
C ARG A 94 2.31 15.86 8.65
N ALA A 95 2.00 15.49 7.40
CA ALA A 95 0.62 15.34 6.95
C ALA A 95 -0.14 14.27 7.74
N VAL A 96 0.49 13.11 7.94
CA VAL A 96 -0.10 12.00 8.69
C VAL A 96 -0.25 12.37 10.18
N GLU A 97 0.77 12.95 10.81
CA GLU A 97 0.72 13.39 12.21
C GLU A 97 -0.36 14.45 12.43
N ALA A 98 -0.53 15.39 11.52
CA ALA A 98 -1.56 16.44 11.60
C ALA A 98 -2.99 15.89 11.49
N LYS A 99 -3.21 14.80 10.74
CA LYS A 99 -4.54 14.23 10.50
C LYS A 99 -4.86 13.00 11.34
N TYR A 100 -3.86 12.41 12.00
CA TYR A 100 -3.97 11.18 12.79
C TYR A 100 -3.22 11.29 14.14
N SER A 101 -3.39 12.42 14.84
CA SER A 101 -2.64 12.78 16.06
C SER A 101 -2.77 11.79 17.23
N THR A 102 -3.77 10.91 17.22
CA THR A 102 -4.00 9.90 18.25
C THR A 102 -3.54 8.49 17.84
N SER A 103 -3.03 8.33 16.62
CA SER A 103 -2.57 7.04 16.09
C SER A 103 -1.07 6.86 16.35
N ASP A 104 -0.62 5.60 16.40
CA ASP A 104 0.81 5.30 16.43
C ASP A 104 1.40 5.51 15.01
N ILE A 105 2.35 6.44 14.92
CA ILE A 105 2.99 6.83 13.66
C ILE A 105 4.49 6.64 13.81
N LYS A 106 5.06 5.84 12.92
CA LYS A 106 6.50 5.54 12.90
C LYS A 106 7.09 5.76 11.51
N GLN A 107 8.33 6.17 11.47
CA GLN A 107 9.10 6.14 10.22
C GLN A 107 9.83 4.80 10.11
N SER A 108 9.55 4.08 9.03
CA SER A 108 10.26 2.86 8.62
C SER A 108 10.72 3.06 7.18
N SER A 109 11.88 3.71 7.01
CA SER A 109 12.37 4.13 5.69
C SER A 109 12.31 2.98 4.66
N PRO A 110 11.72 3.18 3.49
CA PRO A 110 11.31 4.46 2.88
C PRO A 110 9.85 4.88 3.18
N THR A 111 9.19 4.34 4.19
CA THR A 111 7.76 4.53 4.48
C THR A 111 7.51 5.29 5.77
N ILE A 112 6.32 5.89 5.87
CA ILE A 112 5.68 6.27 7.13
C ILE A 112 4.62 5.22 7.43
N VAL A 113 4.71 4.60 8.60
CA VAL A 113 3.76 3.60 9.08
C VAL A 113 2.71 4.29 9.94
N LEU A 114 1.45 4.16 9.57
CA LEU A 114 0.29 4.60 10.34
C LEU A 114 -0.45 3.38 10.86
N GLN A 115 -0.37 3.13 12.16
CA GLN A 115 -1.08 2.04 12.81
C GLN A 115 -2.47 2.50 13.24
N MET A 116 -3.50 1.84 12.74
CA MET A 116 -4.87 1.98 13.17
C MET A 116 -5.35 0.69 13.84
N ASN A 117 -6.52 0.72 14.51
CA ASN A 117 -7.01 -0.43 15.28
C ASN A 117 -7.26 -1.68 14.41
N HIS A 118 -7.61 -1.50 13.15
CA HIS A 118 -8.06 -2.57 12.25
C HIS A 118 -7.22 -2.72 10.99
N ILE A 119 -6.20 -1.87 10.80
CA ILE A 119 -5.29 -1.96 9.64
C ILE A 119 -4.03 -1.11 9.86
N LYS A 120 -2.96 -1.49 9.24
CA LYS A 120 -1.72 -0.74 9.13
C LYS A 120 -1.61 -0.16 7.72
N PHE A 121 -1.31 1.13 7.58
CA PHE A 121 -0.94 1.74 6.32
C PHE A 121 0.56 1.99 6.27
N GLU A 122 1.20 1.53 5.22
CA GLU A 122 2.59 1.86 4.88
C GLU A 122 2.62 2.87 3.74
N ILE A 123 2.99 4.10 4.06
CA ILE A 123 2.83 5.26 3.18
C ILE A 123 4.19 5.65 2.62
N THR A 124 4.38 5.47 1.32
CA THR A 124 5.63 5.75 0.60
C THR A 124 5.49 7.02 -0.22
N PRO A 125 6.27 8.08 0.07
CA PRO A 125 6.37 9.23 -0.81
C PRO A 125 7.07 8.86 -2.11
N ALA A 126 6.57 9.39 -3.23
CA ALA A 126 7.14 9.18 -4.54
C ALA A 126 7.09 10.44 -5.39
N ILE A 127 8.00 10.56 -6.34
CA ILE A 127 7.93 11.52 -7.43
C ILE A 127 7.81 10.77 -8.76
N GLN A 128 7.10 11.37 -9.70
CA GLN A 128 7.01 10.82 -11.05
C GLN A 128 8.23 11.26 -11.87
N SER A 129 8.87 10.31 -12.53
CA SER A 129 9.97 10.55 -13.47
C SER A 129 9.66 9.84 -14.78
N TYR A 130 9.22 10.61 -15.79
CA TYR A 130 8.69 10.06 -17.04
C TYR A 130 7.51 9.10 -16.78
N SER A 131 7.62 7.85 -17.21
CA SER A 131 6.60 6.80 -17.01
C SER A 131 6.80 5.95 -15.76
N GLN A 132 7.79 6.27 -14.94
CA GLN A 132 8.16 5.51 -13.74
C GLN A 132 8.03 6.36 -12.50
N TYR A 133 8.06 5.73 -11.33
CA TYR A 133 8.10 6.41 -10.04
C TYR A 133 9.45 6.21 -9.38
N LYS A 134 9.91 7.23 -8.66
CA LYS A 134 11.07 7.17 -7.79
C LYS A 134 10.62 7.27 -6.34
N ILE A 135 11.18 6.44 -5.50
CA ILE A 135 11.00 6.45 -4.04
C ILE A 135 12.37 6.61 -3.38
N LYS A 136 12.38 6.92 -2.09
CA LYS A 136 13.62 6.97 -1.30
C LYS A 136 14.28 5.58 -1.30
N ASP A 137 15.60 5.53 -1.56
CA ASP A 137 16.39 4.32 -1.36
C ASP A 137 16.69 4.09 0.14
N GLN A 138 17.40 3.01 0.44
CA GLN A 138 17.81 2.70 1.82
C GLN A 138 18.85 3.68 2.41
N TRP A 139 19.49 4.50 1.56
CA TRP A 139 20.53 5.45 1.98
C TRP A 139 19.99 6.87 2.01
N SER A 140 20.17 7.64 0.98
CA SER A 140 19.76 9.04 0.91
C SER A 140 19.32 9.50 -0.47
N GLY A 141 19.34 8.58 -1.46
CA GLY A 141 19.05 8.84 -2.86
C GLY A 141 17.63 8.45 -3.26
N TRP A 142 17.42 8.54 -4.56
CA TRP A 142 16.21 8.07 -5.24
C TRP A 142 16.47 6.76 -5.94
N MET A 143 15.52 5.83 -5.86
CA MET A 143 15.50 4.60 -6.65
C MET A 143 14.20 4.47 -7.44
N TYR A 144 14.28 3.87 -8.62
CA TYR A 144 13.08 3.55 -9.39
C TYR A 144 12.32 2.37 -8.77
N THR A 145 10.99 2.44 -8.84
CA THR A 145 10.13 1.35 -8.38
C THR A 145 9.27 0.82 -9.52
N ASN A 146 9.11 -0.50 -9.54
CA ASN A 146 8.29 -1.23 -10.52
C ASN A 146 6.97 -1.75 -9.91
N CYS A 147 6.58 -1.28 -8.74
CA CYS A 147 5.44 -1.81 -7.98
C CYS A 147 4.12 -1.89 -8.78
N LEU A 148 3.91 -0.99 -9.74
CA LEU A 148 2.74 -1.03 -10.62
C LEU A 148 2.88 -2.04 -11.76
N THR A 149 4.09 -2.22 -12.28
CA THR A 149 4.39 -3.26 -13.29
C THR A 149 4.17 -4.64 -12.68
N ASP A 150 4.59 -4.85 -11.44
CA ASP A 150 4.38 -6.10 -10.71
C ASP A 150 2.90 -6.44 -10.55
N PHE A 151 2.05 -5.44 -10.33
CA PHE A 151 0.60 -5.64 -10.31
C PHE A 151 0.07 -6.16 -11.65
N VAL A 152 0.48 -5.54 -12.78
CA VAL A 152 0.05 -5.93 -14.12
C VAL A 152 0.57 -7.33 -14.46
N ASN A 153 1.84 -7.62 -14.17
CA ASN A 153 2.46 -8.90 -14.41
C ASN A 153 1.77 -10.03 -13.64
N LEU A 154 1.47 -9.81 -12.36
CA LEU A 154 0.76 -10.81 -11.56
C LEU A 154 -0.67 -11.04 -12.07
N LYS A 155 -1.38 -9.96 -12.44
CA LYS A 155 -2.73 -10.08 -13.02
C LYS A 155 -2.70 -10.93 -14.28
N THR A 156 -1.77 -10.65 -15.20
CA THR A 156 -1.61 -11.39 -16.45
C THR A 156 -1.24 -12.85 -16.18
N ALA A 157 -0.25 -13.11 -15.32
CA ALA A 157 0.14 -14.45 -14.94
C ALA A 157 -1.02 -15.25 -14.33
N ASN A 158 -1.79 -14.62 -13.43
CA ASN A 158 -2.93 -15.26 -12.78
C ASN A 158 -4.02 -15.65 -13.81
N THR A 159 -4.34 -14.73 -14.75
CA THR A 159 -5.32 -15.00 -15.82
C THR A 159 -4.86 -16.15 -16.71
N ASN A 160 -3.59 -16.15 -17.14
CA ASN A 160 -3.02 -17.16 -18.03
C ASN A 160 -2.87 -18.55 -17.36
N ASN A 161 -2.97 -18.61 -16.03
CA ASN A 161 -2.89 -19.83 -15.24
C ASN A 161 -4.21 -20.13 -14.51
N TYR A 162 -5.34 -19.97 -15.20
CA TYR A 162 -6.69 -20.34 -14.72
C TYR A 162 -7.03 -19.74 -13.34
N CYS A 163 -6.51 -18.55 -13.05
CA CYS A 163 -6.69 -17.87 -11.76
C CYS A 163 -6.14 -18.61 -10.53
N LYS A 164 -5.15 -19.50 -10.71
CA LYS A 164 -4.57 -20.29 -9.61
C LYS A 164 -3.35 -19.63 -8.94
N ILE A 165 -2.73 -18.60 -9.52
CA ILE A 165 -1.52 -17.98 -8.97
C ILE A 165 -1.82 -17.25 -7.64
N LYS A 166 -2.84 -16.41 -7.58
CA LYS A 166 -3.21 -15.69 -6.33
C LYS A 166 -3.57 -16.66 -5.18
N PRO A 167 -4.41 -17.70 -5.39
CA PRO A 167 -4.64 -18.76 -4.40
C PRO A 167 -3.34 -19.38 -3.86
N VAL A 168 -2.42 -19.76 -4.75
CA VAL A 168 -1.12 -20.34 -4.35
C VAL A 168 -0.31 -19.36 -3.51
N ILE A 169 -0.22 -18.09 -3.90
CA ILE A 169 0.49 -17.07 -3.11
C ILE A 169 -0.07 -16.98 -1.68
N ARG A 170 -1.41 -16.94 -1.53
CA ARG A 170 -2.03 -16.91 -0.20
C ARG A 170 -1.73 -18.17 0.62
N LEU A 171 -1.78 -19.34 0.00
CA LEU A 171 -1.43 -20.61 0.68
C LEU A 171 0.03 -20.65 1.14
N VAL A 172 0.96 -20.08 0.37
CA VAL A 172 2.39 -20.03 0.74
C VAL A 172 2.64 -19.01 1.86
N LYS A 173 1.85 -17.94 1.96
CA LYS A 173 1.93 -16.96 3.05
C LYS A 173 1.31 -17.48 4.36
N TYR A 174 0.32 -18.38 4.26
CA TYR A 174 -0.37 -19.02 5.39
C TYR A 174 0.49 -20.05 6.12
#